data_c465fea67c6c35300cdfae1f186fafd7
#
_entry.id   c465fea67c6c35300cdfae1f186fafd7
#
_cell.length_a   1.000
_cell.length_b   1.000
_cell.length_c   1.000
_cell.angle_alpha   90.00
_cell.angle_beta   90.00
_cell.angle_gamma   90.00
#
_symmetry.space_group_name_H-M   'P 1'
#
loop_
_entity.id
_entity.type
_entity.pdbx_description
1 polymer ?
#
loop_
_entity_poly.entity_id
_entity_poly.type
_entity_poly.pdbx_seq_one_letter_code
_entity_poly.pdbx_strand_id
1 'polypeptide(L)'
;MKNVRMSAQKMREVVRQIQGLPAARAQAVLAVVPRKGARFVAKTLKSAIANAENLKVHKKEYNDMKTDRLVVKEALAQTASTLRRFTPKARGSAGPILKRNCHIKIVLSDE
;
A
#
# COMPACT_ATOMS: atom_id res chain seq x y z
N MET A 1 4.19 1.65 3.89
CA MET A 1 5.36 1.23 3.07
C MET A 1 5.84 2.41 2.24
N LYS A 2 7.09 2.73 2.33
CA LYS A 2 7.68 3.90 1.65
C LYS A 2 8.55 3.47 0.47
N ASN A 3 8.64 4.37 -0.52
CA ASN A 3 9.54 4.21 -1.66
C ASN A 3 9.34 2.90 -2.44
N VAL A 4 8.08 2.55 -2.67
CA VAL A 4 7.74 1.40 -3.51
C VAL A 4 8.01 1.76 -4.97
N ARG A 5 8.72 0.88 -5.69
CA ARG A 5 9.14 1.11 -7.07
C ARG A 5 7.98 0.83 -8.04
N MET A 6 7.01 1.75 -8.04
CA MET A 6 5.83 1.69 -8.90
C MET A 6 5.17 3.07 -8.94
N SER A 7 4.48 3.43 -10.02
CA SER A 7 3.80 4.72 -10.08
C SER A 7 2.59 4.74 -9.14
N ALA A 8 2.35 5.91 -8.52
CA ALA A 8 1.24 6.08 -7.61
C ALA A 8 -0.11 5.87 -8.31
N GLN A 9 -0.23 6.27 -9.57
CA GLN A 9 -1.46 6.11 -10.35
C GLN A 9 -1.84 4.64 -10.49
N LYS A 10 -0.89 3.79 -10.83
CA LYS A 10 -1.12 2.34 -10.96
C LYS A 10 -1.42 1.68 -9.61
N MET A 11 -0.75 2.16 -8.56
CA MET A 11 -0.97 1.64 -7.22
C MET A 11 -2.36 2.01 -6.70
N ARG A 12 -2.87 3.19 -7.06
CA ARG A 12 -4.22 3.64 -6.64
C ARG A 12 -5.32 2.73 -7.16
N GLU A 13 -5.13 2.11 -8.32
CA GLU A 13 -6.11 1.15 -8.85
C GLU A 13 -6.27 -0.05 -7.91
N VAL A 14 -5.19 -0.47 -7.27
CA VAL A 14 -5.21 -1.59 -6.33
C VAL A 14 -5.80 -1.17 -4.99
N VAL A 15 -5.34 -0.06 -4.41
CA VAL A 15 -5.80 0.35 -3.07
C VAL A 15 -7.28 0.71 -3.04
N ARG A 16 -7.83 1.22 -4.13
CA ARG A 16 -9.26 1.52 -4.21
C ARG A 16 -10.13 0.30 -4.03
N GLN A 17 -9.65 -0.88 -4.43
CA GLN A 17 -10.43 -2.11 -4.35
C GLN A 17 -10.60 -2.62 -2.92
N ILE A 18 -9.71 -2.24 -2.02
CA ILE A 18 -9.77 -2.72 -0.62
C ILE A 18 -10.31 -1.67 0.35
N GLN A 19 -10.45 -0.44 -0.09
CA GLN A 19 -10.90 0.64 0.79
C GLN A 19 -12.33 0.38 1.28
N GLY A 20 -12.53 0.44 2.60
CA GLY A 20 -13.81 0.21 3.22
C GLY A 20 -14.16 -1.26 3.48
N LEU A 21 -13.30 -2.20 3.09
CA LEU A 21 -13.54 -3.63 3.30
C LEU A 21 -13.00 -4.10 4.66
N PRO A 22 -13.60 -5.15 5.25
CA PRO A 22 -12.98 -5.80 6.40
C PRO A 22 -11.58 -6.30 6.03
N ALA A 23 -10.64 -6.25 6.98
CA ALA A 23 -9.24 -6.60 6.72
C ALA A 23 -9.09 -8.02 6.17
N ALA A 24 -9.83 -8.99 6.71
CA ALA A 24 -9.77 -10.37 6.22
C ALA A 24 -10.22 -10.48 4.76
N ARG A 25 -11.29 -9.77 4.39
CA ARG A 25 -11.78 -9.75 3.02
C ARG A 25 -10.82 -9.02 2.08
N ALA A 26 -10.21 -7.94 2.56
CA ALA A 26 -9.20 -7.22 1.79
C ALA A 26 -8.01 -8.12 1.46
N GLN A 27 -7.55 -8.93 2.40
CA GLN A 27 -6.48 -9.89 2.15
C GLN A 27 -6.86 -10.91 1.07
N ALA A 28 -8.09 -11.41 1.13
CA ALA A 28 -8.58 -12.36 0.13
C ALA A 28 -8.65 -11.73 -1.27
N VAL A 29 -9.13 -10.49 -1.36
CA VAL A 29 -9.19 -9.76 -2.62
C VAL A 29 -7.80 -9.55 -3.20
N LEU A 30 -6.84 -9.14 -2.39
CA LEU A 30 -5.48 -8.89 -2.85
C LEU A 30 -4.78 -10.16 -3.32
N ALA A 31 -5.15 -11.32 -2.79
CA ALA A 31 -4.57 -12.60 -3.20
C ALA A 31 -4.94 -12.97 -4.64
N VAL A 32 -6.08 -12.48 -5.15
CA VAL A 32 -6.57 -12.82 -6.50
C VAL A 32 -6.43 -11.69 -7.51
N VAL A 33 -6.09 -10.48 -7.09
CA VAL A 33 -5.93 -9.34 -8.02
C VAL A 33 -4.66 -9.54 -8.86
N PRO A 34 -4.78 -9.59 -10.19
CA PRO A 34 -3.61 -9.86 -11.06
C PRO A 34 -2.82 -8.57 -11.38
N ARG A 35 -2.47 -7.83 -10.35
CA ARG A 35 -1.70 -6.59 -10.48
C ARG A 35 -0.41 -6.68 -9.67
N LYS A 36 0.68 -6.12 -10.20
CA LYS A 36 1.97 -6.08 -9.49
C LYS A 36 1.84 -5.39 -8.14
N GLY A 37 1.07 -4.29 -8.10
CA GLY A 37 0.87 -3.52 -6.87
C GLY A 37 0.18 -4.30 -5.76
N ALA A 38 -0.60 -5.33 -6.10
CA ALA A 38 -1.32 -6.12 -5.09
C ALA A 38 -0.37 -6.77 -4.09
N ARG A 39 0.82 -7.18 -4.51
CA ARG A 39 1.83 -7.76 -3.61
C ARG A 39 2.28 -6.76 -2.54
N PHE A 40 2.54 -5.52 -2.96
CA PHE A 40 3.00 -4.48 -2.05
C PHE A 40 1.89 -4.06 -1.09
N VAL A 41 0.66 -3.94 -1.59
CA VAL A 41 -0.49 -3.58 -0.76
C VAL A 41 -0.80 -4.70 0.23
N ALA A 42 -0.75 -5.96 -0.20
CA ALA A 42 -0.96 -7.11 0.68
C ALA A 42 0.07 -7.15 1.81
N LYS A 43 1.33 -6.89 1.51
CA LYS A 43 2.41 -6.85 2.49
C LYS A 43 2.19 -5.71 3.50
N THR A 44 1.79 -4.53 3.01
CA THR A 44 1.50 -3.39 3.86
C THR A 44 0.30 -3.66 4.77
N LEU A 45 -0.75 -4.27 4.23
CA LEU A 45 -1.94 -4.63 5.01
C LEU A 45 -1.61 -5.65 6.10
N LYS A 46 -0.81 -6.65 5.78
CA LYS A 46 -0.36 -7.65 6.76
C LYS A 46 0.44 -6.99 7.88
N SER A 47 1.31 -6.05 7.54
CA SER A 47 2.06 -5.27 8.51
C SER A 47 1.14 -4.44 9.42
N ALA A 48 0.12 -3.79 8.84
CA ALA A 48 -0.83 -2.99 9.60
C ALA A 48 -1.63 -3.85 10.58
N ILE A 49 -2.05 -5.04 10.16
CA ILE A 49 -2.77 -5.98 11.03
C ILE A 49 -1.87 -6.42 12.19
N ALA A 50 -0.61 -6.75 11.90
CA ALA A 50 0.35 -7.13 12.94
C ALA A 50 0.60 -5.99 13.92
N ASN A 51 0.68 -4.76 13.44
CA ASN A 51 0.83 -3.58 14.30
C ASN A 51 -0.37 -3.39 15.22
N ALA A 52 -1.59 -3.62 14.71
CA ALA A 52 -2.81 -3.53 15.51
C ALA A 52 -2.82 -4.59 16.62
N GLU A 53 -2.43 -5.81 16.31
CA GLU A 53 -2.33 -6.89 17.31
C GLU A 53 -1.30 -6.56 18.37
N ASN A 54 -0.15 -6.00 18.00
CA ASN A 54 0.88 -5.59 18.94
C ASN A 54 0.41 -4.47 19.85
N LEU A 55 -0.31 -3.48 19.31
CA LEU A 55 -0.87 -2.39 20.12
C LEU A 55 -1.86 -2.93 21.16
N LYS A 56 -2.70 -3.87 20.77
CA LYS A 56 -3.65 -4.48 21.67
C LYS A 56 -2.96 -5.16 22.86
N VAL A 57 -1.86 -5.87 22.60
CA VAL A 57 -1.12 -6.61 23.63
C VAL A 57 -0.29 -5.69 24.53
N HIS A 58 0.36 -4.69 23.93
CA HIS A 58 1.39 -3.91 24.63
C HIS A 58 0.93 -2.56 25.17
N LYS A 59 -0.23 -2.05 24.75
CA LYS A 59 -0.76 -0.76 25.20
C LYS A 59 -2.15 -0.92 25.80
N LYS A 60 -2.32 -0.46 27.04
CA LYS A 60 -3.60 -0.52 27.76
C LYS A 60 -4.72 0.21 27.02
N GLU A 61 -4.38 1.31 26.33
CA GLU A 61 -5.33 2.12 25.58
C GLU A 61 -6.06 1.32 24.51
N TYR A 62 -5.45 0.24 24.00
CA TYR A 62 -5.98 -0.56 22.91
C TYR A 62 -6.41 -1.96 23.34
N ASN A 63 -6.48 -2.25 24.66
CA ASN A 63 -6.86 -3.57 25.14
C ASN A 63 -8.26 -4.00 24.68
N ASP A 64 -9.16 -3.05 24.51
CA ASP A 64 -10.55 -3.30 24.09
C ASP A 64 -10.70 -3.37 22.57
N MET A 65 -9.64 -3.16 21.83
CA MET A 65 -9.68 -3.20 20.37
C MET A 65 -9.98 -4.60 19.86
N LYS A 66 -10.93 -4.70 18.94
CA LYS A 66 -11.34 -5.97 18.34
C LYS A 66 -10.59 -6.23 17.06
N THR A 67 -9.48 -6.97 17.14
CA THR A 67 -8.62 -7.23 15.99
C THR A 67 -9.30 -8.10 14.93
N ASP A 68 -10.30 -8.89 15.30
CA ASP A 68 -11.08 -9.69 14.36
C ASP A 68 -12.10 -8.88 13.54
N ARG A 69 -12.35 -7.63 13.95
CA ARG A 69 -13.31 -6.74 13.28
C ARG A 69 -12.66 -5.54 12.61
N LEU A 70 -11.36 -5.61 12.35
CA LEU A 70 -10.66 -4.51 11.69
C LEU A 70 -11.18 -4.30 10.27
N VAL A 71 -11.39 -3.04 9.95
CA VAL A 71 -11.85 -2.60 8.62
C VAL A 71 -10.80 -1.65 8.04
N VAL A 72 -10.56 -1.72 6.75
CA VAL A 72 -9.67 -0.78 6.07
C VAL A 72 -10.40 0.55 5.98
N LYS A 73 -10.12 1.45 6.92
CA LYS A 73 -10.74 2.76 6.97
C LYS A 73 -10.21 3.66 5.85
N GLU A 74 -8.92 3.58 5.60
CA GLU A 74 -8.25 4.42 4.63
C GLU A 74 -7.13 3.65 3.96
N ALA A 75 -7.06 3.71 2.65
CA ALA A 75 -5.97 3.14 1.88
C ALA A 75 -5.56 4.14 0.81
N LEU A 76 -4.32 4.60 0.87
CA LEU A 76 -3.81 5.65 0.01
C LEU A 76 -2.52 5.22 -0.67
N ALA A 77 -2.33 5.70 -1.89
CA ALA A 77 -1.05 5.63 -2.59
C ALA A 77 -0.60 7.06 -2.88
N GLN A 78 0.50 7.47 -2.29
CA GLN A 78 1.02 8.83 -2.40
C GLN A 78 2.23 8.86 -3.30
N THR A 79 2.39 9.97 -4.04
CA THR A 79 3.56 10.18 -4.89
C THR A 79 4.82 10.32 -4.04
N ALA A 80 5.85 9.57 -4.40
CA ALA A 80 7.17 9.66 -3.76
C ALA A 80 8.18 10.29 -4.71
N SER A 81 9.45 10.34 -4.30
CA SER A 81 10.53 10.89 -5.10
C SER A 81 10.65 10.13 -6.43
N THR A 82 10.76 10.88 -7.52
CA THR A 82 10.97 10.32 -8.85
C THR A 82 12.45 10.27 -9.16
N LEU A 83 12.93 9.11 -9.62
CA LEU A 83 14.30 8.95 -10.05
C LEU A 83 14.38 9.30 -11.54
N ARG A 84 15.26 10.26 -11.86
CA ARG A 84 15.45 10.67 -13.27
C ARG A 84 16.59 9.88 -13.87
N ARG A 85 16.35 9.34 -15.06
CA ARG A 85 17.35 8.57 -15.81
C ARG A 85 17.31 9.03 -17.28
N PHE A 86 18.37 8.72 -18.01
CA PHE A 86 18.46 9.08 -19.42
C PHE A 86 18.63 7.82 -20.27
N THR A 87 18.01 7.85 -21.45
CA THR A 87 18.13 6.80 -22.45
C THR A 87 18.71 7.40 -23.71
N PRO A 88 19.73 6.78 -24.34
CA PRO A 88 20.20 7.25 -25.64
C PRO A 88 19.08 7.21 -26.69
N LYS A 89 18.98 8.29 -27.46
CA LYS A 89 18.07 8.39 -28.59
C LYS A 89 18.88 8.50 -29.89
N ALA A 90 18.20 8.52 -31.03
CA ALA A 90 18.85 8.66 -32.34
C ALA A 90 19.75 9.89 -32.39
N ARG A 91 20.86 9.80 -33.17
CA ARG A 91 21.82 10.87 -33.37
C ARG A 91 22.53 11.38 -32.12
N GLY A 92 22.74 10.48 -31.15
CA GLY A 92 23.49 10.82 -29.94
C GLY A 92 22.73 11.67 -28.93
N SER A 93 21.46 12.00 -29.17
CA SER A 93 20.67 12.70 -28.17
C SER A 93 20.21 11.76 -27.07
N ALA A 94 19.98 12.30 -25.86
CA ALA A 94 19.48 11.53 -24.72
C ALA A 94 18.05 11.93 -24.41
N GLY A 95 17.19 10.94 -24.18
CA GLY A 95 15.80 11.16 -23.74
C GLY A 95 15.62 10.89 -22.27
N PRO A 96 14.78 11.64 -21.58
CA PRO A 96 14.54 11.41 -20.14
C PRO A 96 13.68 10.17 -19.89
N ILE A 97 14.02 9.44 -18.83
CA ILE A 97 13.20 8.36 -18.28
C ILE A 97 12.91 8.70 -16.83
N LEU A 98 11.65 8.61 -16.44
CA LEU A 98 11.23 8.86 -15.07
C LEU A 98 10.92 7.54 -14.39
N LYS A 99 11.71 7.19 -13.38
CA LYS A 99 11.47 6.01 -12.53
C LYS A 99 10.66 6.45 -11.34
N ARG A 100 9.35 6.23 -11.40
CA ARG A 100 8.41 6.72 -10.39
C ARG A 100 8.31 5.77 -9.21
N ASN A 101 8.23 6.35 -8.02
CA ASN A 101 8.01 5.63 -6.77
C ASN A 101 6.74 6.12 -6.11
N CYS A 102 6.22 5.34 -5.18
CA CYS A 102 5.06 5.75 -4.39
C CYS A 102 5.20 5.28 -2.94
N HIS A 103 4.38 5.87 -2.08
CA HIS A 103 4.22 5.43 -0.69
C HIS A 103 2.83 4.85 -0.54
N ILE A 104 2.70 3.78 0.24
CA ILE A 104 1.41 3.14 0.54
C ILE A 104 1.11 3.39 2.00
N LYS A 105 -0.09 3.90 2.28
CA LYS A 105 -0.58 4.13 3.64
C LYS A 105 -1.90 3.38 3.81
N ILE A 106 -1.98 2.56 4.84
CA ILE A 106 -3.20 1.84 5.18
C ILE A 106 -3.52 2.12 6.64
N VAL A 107 -4.74 2.55 6.90
CA VAL A 107 -5.27 2.82 8.24
C VAL A 107 -6.38 1.83 8.52
N LEU A 108 -6.26 1.08 9.60
CA LEU A 108 -7.25 0.11 10.05
C LEU A 108 -8.03 0.68 11.23
N SER A 109 -9.30 0.30 11.35
CA SER A 109 -10.16 0.70 12.44
C SER A 109 -11.01 -0.49 12.86
N ASP A 110 -11.35 -0.56 14.15
CA ASP A 110 -12.24 -1.60 14.69
C ASP A 110 -13.69 -1.15 14.77
N GLU A 111 -13.99 0.05 14.30
CA GLU A 111 -15.33 0.60 14.28
C GLU A 111 -16.18 0.12 13.09
#